data_aa3e35eae44300737dbb247ab589e31c
#
_entry.id   aa3e35eae44300737dbb247ab589e31c
#
_cell.length_a   1.000
_cell.length_b   1.000
_cell.length_c   1.000
_cell.angle_alpha   90.00
_cell.angle_beta   90.00
_cell.angle_gamma   90.00
#
_symmetry.space_group_name_H-M   'P 1'
#
loop_
_entity.id
_entity.type
_entity.pdbx_description
1 polymer ?
#
loop_
_entity_poly.entity_id
_entity_poly.type
_entity_poly.pdbx_seq_one_letter_code
_entity_poly.pdbx_strand_id
1 'polypeptide(L)' 'MEVNNKYQIGQKVYFLNDGKAKCDEVKSITFFVYKDSVSIMYGFQKDSLNKYESEVFATQEDLKASIFEEVSRVKS' A
#
# COMPACT_ATOMS: atom_id res chain seq x y z
N MET A 1 -20.90 8.49 -5.75
CA MET A 1 -19.74 8.42 -4.86
C MET A 1 -18.46 8.28 -5.68
N GLU A 2 -17.56 9.21 -5.50
CA GLU A 2 -16.28 9.12 -6.19
C GLU A 2 -15.31 8.28 -5.36
N VAL A 3 -14.65 7.35 -6.02
CA VAL A 3 -13.61 6.55 -5.38
C VAL A 3 -12.29 6.93 -6.04
N ASN A 4 -11.41 7.54 -5.26
CA ASN A 4 -10.12 7.98 -5.75
C ASN A 4 -9.03 7.06 -5.23
N ASN A 5 -8.50 6.20 -6.10
CA ASN A 5 -7.37 5.37 -5.76
C ASN A 5 -6.08 6.13 -6.06
N LYS A 6 -5.10 5.98 -5.18
CA LYS A 6 -3.81 6.68 -5.31
C LYS A 6 -2.93 6.13 -6.42
N TYR A 7 -3.05 4.85 -6.71
CA TYR A 7 -2.14 4.16 -7.63
C TYR A 7 -2.89 3.53 -8.79
N GLN A 8 -2.23 3.47 -9.93
CA GLN A 8 -2.80 2.92 -11.16
C GLN A 8 -2.24 1.53 -11.44
N ILE A 9 -3.00 0.75 -12.22
CA ILE A 9 -2.51 -0.56 -12.67
C ILE A 9 -1.25 -0.32 -13.52
N GLY A 10 -0.20 -1.09 -13.24
CA GLY A 10 1.09 -0.95 -13.90
C GLY A 10 2.06 -0.02 -13.20
N GLN A 11 1.59 0.73 -12.22
CA GLN A 11 2.44 1.65 -11.49
C GLN A 11 3.34 0.91 -10.50
N LYS A 12 4.59 1.34 -10.43
CA LYS A 12 5.56 0.79 -9.50
C LYS A 12 5.31 1.35 -8.10
N VAL A 13 5.21 0.48 -7.12
CA VAL A 13 4.95 0.87 -5.74
C VAL A 13 5.84 0.11 -4.78
N TYR A 14 5.88 0.56 -3.53
CA TYR A 14 6.73 -0.02 -2.50
C TYR A 14 5.89 -0.37 -1.28
N PHE A 15 6.23 -1.47 -0.64
CA PHE A 15 5.51 -1.95 0.55
C PHE A 15 6.41 -2.86 1.38
N LEU A 16 5.98 -3.15 2.61
CA LEU A 16 6.67 -4.10 3.46
C LEU A 16 6.00 -5.46 3.40
N ASN A 17 6.80 -6.50 3.32
CA ASN A 17 6.33 -7.87 3.39
C ASN A 17 7.32 -8.65 4.25
N ASP A 18 6.83 -9.21 5.35
CA ASP A 18 7.65 -9.91 6.34
C ASP A 18 8.83 -9.07 6.84
N GLY A 19 8.57 -7.79 7.07
CA GLY A 19 9.58 -6.86 7.54
C GLY A 19 10.59 -6.42 6.52
N LYS A 20 10.41 -6.82 5.25
CA LYS A 20 11.33 -6.47 4.17
C LYS A 20 10.65 -5.52 3.19
N ALA A 21 11.41 -4.53 2.73
CA ALA A 21 10.92 -3.60 1.71
C ALA A 21 10.87 -4.30 0.36
N LYS A 22 9.73 -4.21 -0.30
CA LYS A 22 9.50 -4.79 -1.61
C LYS A 22 9.09 -3.73 -2.59
N CYS A 23 9.36 -4.00 -3.86
CA CYS A 23 8.97 -3.14 -4.97
C CYS A 23 8.29 -4.01 -6.01
N ASP A 24 7.10 -3.61 -6.44
CA ASP A 24 6.35 -4.36 -7.43
C ASP A 24 5.42 -3.44 -8.19
N GLU A 25 4.81 -3.97 -9.24
CA GLU A 25 3.86 -3.22 -10.03
C GLU A 25 2.44 -3.62 -9.66
N VAL A 26 1.54 -2.64 -9.64
CA VAL A 26 0.13 -2.89 -9.37
C VAL A 26 -0.47 -3.69 -10.52
N LYS A 27 -1.01 -4.84 -10.20
CA LYS A 27 -1.65 -5.74 -11.16
C LYS A 27 -3.17 -5.58 -11.14
N SER A 28 -3.72 -5.39 -9.95
CA SER A 28 -5.16 -5.30 -9.80
C SER A 28 -5.50 -4.34 -8.67
N ILE A 29 -6.72 -3.81 -8.73
CA ILE A 29 -7.24 -2.90 -7.71
C ILE A 29 -8.61 -3.43 -7.29
N THR A 30 -8.80 -3.64 -6.00
CA THR A 30 -10.06 -4.13 -5.46
C THR A 30 -10.64 -3.09 -4.52
N PHE A 31 -11.93 -2.81 -4.70
CA PHE A 31 -12.66 -1.87 -3.88
C PHE A 31 -13.62 -2.63 -2.97
N PHE A 32 -13.54 -2.37 -1.68
CA PHE A 32 -14.49 -2.90 -0.71
C PHE A 32 -15.38 -1.76 -0.27
N VAL A 33 -16.64 -1.81 -0.66
CA VAL A 33 -17.58 -0.72 -0.38
C VAL A 33 -18.41 -1.08 0.84
N TYR A 34 -18.33 -0.23 1.85
CA TYR A 34 -19.09 -0.37 3.08
C TYR A 34 -20.11 0.78 3.17
N LYS A 35 -20.97 0.71 4.16
CA LYS A 35 -22.00 1.72 4.35
C LYS A 35 -21.45 3.14 4.44
N ASP A 36 -20.38 3.30 5.21
CA ASP A 36 -19.81 4.63 5.48
C ASP A 36 -18.37 4.80 5.00
N SER A 37 -17.85 3.82 4.26
CA SER A 37 -16.44 3.89 3.86
C SER A 37 -16.14 3.00 2.66
N VAL A 38 -14.97 3.22 2.09
CA VAL A 38 -14.45 2.38 1.01
C VAL A 38 -13.01 2.02 1.34
N SER A 39 -12.69 0.74 1.23
CA SER A 39 -11.31 0.26 1.37
C SER A 39 -10.78 -0.12 0.01
N ILE A 40 -9.52 0.20 -0.24
CA ILE A 40 -8.86 -0.10 -1.51
C ILE A 40 -7.69 -1.03 -1.25
N MET A 41 -7.62 -2.12 -2.02
CA MET A 41 -6.58 -3.11 -1.90
C MET A 41 -5.92 -3.32 -3.25
N TYR A 42 -4.59 -3.45 -3.26
CA TYR A 42 -3.81 -3.65 -4.47
C TYR A 42 -3.21 -5.05 -4.53
N GLY A 43 -3.31 -5.66 -5.70
CA GLY A 43 -2.62 -6.91 -5.98
C GLY A 43 -1.39 -6.62 -6.82
N PHE A 44 -0.38 -7.49 -6.77
CA PHE A 44 0.91 -7.24 -7.40
C PHE A 44 1.29 -8.31 -8.41
N GLN A 45 2.19 -7.93 -9.33
CA GLN A 45 2.60 -8.81 -10.43
C GLN A 45 3.46 -9.99 -9.96
N LYS A 46 4.44 -9.70 -9.13
CA LYS A 46 5.41 -10.71 -8.69
C LYS A 46 4.97 -11.47 -7.45
N ASP A 47 4.42 -10.75 -6.49
CA ASP A 47 3.98 -11.34 -5.24
C ASP A 47 2.49 -11.63 -5.28
N SER A 48 2.11 -12.83 -4.87
CA SER A 48 0.70 -13.22 -4.85
C SER A 48 0.01 -12.79 -3.56
N LEU A 49 0.30 -11.58 -3.10
CA LEU A 49 -0.29 -11.02 -1.91
C LEU A 49 -1.03 -9.73 -2.25
N ASN A 50 -1.83 -9.25 -1.31
CA ASN A 50 -2.57 -8.01 -1.46
C ASN A 50 -2.27 -7.10 -0.29
N LYS A 51 -2.24 -5.80 -0.55
CA LYS A 51 -2.00 -4.80 0.48
C LYS A 51 -3.04 -3.70 0.37
N TYR A 52 -3.46 -3.19 1.53
CA TYR A 52 -4.36 -2.04 1.56
C TYR A 52 -3.61 -0.79 1.13
N GLU A 53 -4.36 0.21 0.65
CA GLU A 53 -3.76 1.44 0.15
C GLU A 53 -2.86 2.12 1.18
N SER A 54 -3.22 2.03 2.46
CA SER A 54 -2.44 2.62 3.54
C SER A 54 -1.08 1.93 3.75
N GLU A 55 -0.92 0.72 3.21
CA GLU A 55 0.32 -0.05 3.37
C GLU A 55 1.25 0.07 2.16
N VAL A 56 0.83 0.82 1.15
CA VAL A 56 1.55 0.95 -0.13
C VAL A 56 2.04 2.38 -0.29
N PHE A 57 3.23 2.55 -0.84
CA PHE A 57 3.87 3.85 -0.98
C PHE A 57 4.37 4.05 -2.40
N ALA A 58 4.31 5.29 -2.88
CA ALA A 58 4.73 5.65 -4.23
C ALA A 58 6.25 5.64 -4.38
N THR A 59 6.98 5.91 -3.29
CA THR A 59 8.44 5.97 -3.30
C THR A 59 9.02 5.19 -2.14
N GLN A 60 10.28 4.80 -2.30
CA GLN A 60 11.00 4.10 -1.24
C GLN A 60 11.20 5.01 -0.02
N GLU A 61 11.35 6.30 -0.28
CA GLU A 61 11.53 7.28 0.79
C GLU A 61 10.28 7.39 1.66
N ASP A 62 9.10 7.36 1.04
CA ASP A 62 7.85 7.41 1.78
C ASP A 62 7.68 6.17 2.65
N LEU A 63 8.08 5.01 2.14
CA LEU A 63 8.04 3.77 2.89
C LEU A 63 8.96 3.84 4.11
N LYS A 64 10.17 4.36 3.92
CA LYS A 64 11.13 4.52 5.01
C LYS A 64 10.63 5.48 6.08
N ALA A 65 10.01 6.56 5.66
CA ALA A 65 9.46 7.55 6.59
C ALA A 65 8.36 6.94 7.45
N SER A 66 7.52 6.10 6.85
CA SER A 66 6.46 5.41 7.58
C SER A 66 7.01 4.48 8.65
N ILE A 67 8.04 3.71 8.31
CA ILE A 67 8.70 2.81 9.26
C ILE A 67 9.33 3.61 10.40
N PHE A 68 9.99 4.71 10.08
CA PHE A 68 10.64 5.54 11.07
C PHE A 68 9.63 6.13 12.05
N GLU A 69 8.49 6.56 11.57
CA GLU A 69 7.42 7.08 12.42
C GLU A 69 6.90 6.03 13.39
N GLU A 70 6.70 4.80 12.91
CA GLU A 70 6.23 3.72 13.76
C GLU A 70 7.22 3.38 14.87
N VAL A 71 8.50 3.36 14.54
CA VAL A 71 9.56 3.10 15.53
C VAL A 71 9.56 4.21 16.58
N SER A 72 9.37 5.45 16.16
CA SER A 72 9.32 6.59 17.08
C SER A 72 8.12 6.51 18.03
N ARG A 73 7.00 6.00 17.56
CA ARG A 73 5.80 5.84 18.40
C ARG A 73 5.97 4.76 19.46
N VAL A 74 6.66 3.69 19.11
CA VAL A 74 6.87 2.56 20.02
C VAL A 74 7.85 2.95 21.12
N LYS A 75 8.71 3.90 20.84
CA LYS A 75 9.66 4.41 21.81
C LYS A 75 9.01 5.50 22.65
N SER A 76 8.40 5.10 23.68
CA SER A 76 7.86 6.07 24.63
C SER A 76 8.92 6.40 25.70
#